data_3b7eba5b9af8f45ab3ab61b8e55b6d41
#
_entry.id   3b7eba5b9af8f45ab3ab61b8e55b6d41
#
_cell.length_a   1.000
_cell.length_b   1.000
_cell.length_c   1.000
_cell.angle_alpha   90.00
_cell.angle_beta   90.00
_cell.angle_gamma   90.00
#
_symmetry.space_group_name_H-M   'P 1'
#
loop_
_entity.id
_entity.type
_entity.pdbx_description
1 polymer ?
#
loop_
_entity_poly.entity_id
_entity_poly.type
_entity_poly.pdbx_seq_one_letter_code
_entity_poly.pdbx_strand_id
1 'polypeptide(L)'
;KCKIIVAYEPVWSIGTGVIPNNLELEKNIKFIKSLLSKKFKNYKILYGGSVSPNNIQKLNMIDLLDGYLIGGASQNSKKLIDIIKKTFN
;
A
#
# COMPACT_ATOMS: atom_id res chain seq x y z
N LYS A 1 -0.24 -5.69 -22.90
CA LYS A 1 -1.03 -6.89 -22.66
C LYS A 1 -0.65 -7.67 -21.42
N CYS A 2 0.49 -7.39 -20.83
CA CYS A 2 0.85 -8.01 -19.57
C CYS A 2 0.10 -7.33 -18.44
N LYS A 3 -0.45 -8.14 -17.54
CA LYS A 3 -0.98 -7.66 -16.28
C LYS A 3 0.12 -7.80 -15.24
N ILE A 4 0.31 -6.78 -14.44
CA ILE A 4 1.33 -6.83 -13.41
C ILE A 4 0.78 -6.21 -12.13
N ILE A 5 1.18 -6.79 -11.00
CA ILE A 5 0.89 -6.24 -9.67
C ILE A 5 2.24 -5.94 -9.03
N VAL A 6 2.42 -4.69 -8.64
CA VAL A 6 3.67 -4.25 -8.02
C VAL A 6 3.39 -3.90 -6.56
N ALA A 7 4.19 -4.45 -5.66
CA ALA A 7 4.12 -4.10 -4.24
C ALA A 7 5.30 -3.20 -3.91
N TYR A 8 5.00 -1.98 -3.47
CA TYR A 8 6.03 -1.06 -3.02
C TYR A 8 6.28 -1.28 -1.54
N GLU A 9 7.46 -1.78 -1.21
CA GLU A 9 7.82 -2.16 0.15
C GLU A 9 9.06 -1.38 0.58
N PRO A 10 8.89 -0.16 1.12
CA PRO A 10 10.05 0.57 1.66
C PRO A 10 10.65 -0.24 2.80
N VAL A 11 11.90 -0.65 2.65
CA VAL A 11 12.55 -1.59 3.56
C VAL A 11 12.51 -1.11 5.01
N TRP A 12 12.72 0.19 5.22
CA TRP A 12 12.73 0.77 6.56
C TRP A 12 11.35 0.83 7.20
N SER A 13 10.30 0.57 6.44
CA SER A 13 8.91 0.57 6.92
C SER A 13 8.40 -0.82 7.29
N ILE A 14 9.01 -1.89 6.78
CA ILE A 14 8.52 -3.25 6.97
C ILE A 14 8.69 -3.66 8.43
N GLY A 15 7.56 -3.98 9.09
CA GLY A 15 7.57 -4.49 10.46
C GLY A 15 7.96 -3.48 11.54
N THR A 16 8.14 -2.21 11.21
CA THR A 16 8.60 -1.19 12.15
C THR A 16 7.49 -0.34 12.74
N GLY A 17 6.30 -0.37 12.16
CA GLY A 17 5.22 0.55 12.51
C GLY A 17 5.38 1.94 11.93
N VAL A 18 6.48 2.20 11.23
CA VAL A 18 6.75 3.51 10.63
C VAL A 18 6.24 3.50 9.19
N ILE A 19 5.51 4.54 8.80
CA ILE A 19 5.07 4.73 7.42
C ILE A 19 5.67 6.01 6.88
N PRO A 20 5.87 6.10 5.55
CA PRO A 20 6.30 7.34 4.92
C PRO A 20 5.23 8.41 5.13
N ASN A 21 5.67 9.66 5.11
CA ASN A 21 4.72 10.75 5.05
C ASN A 21 3.95 10.65 3.73
N ASN A 22 2.66 11.03 3.77
CA ASN A 22 1.78 10.83 2.61
C ASN A 22 2.26 11.54 1.35
N LEU A 23 2.81 12.74 1.47
CA LEU A 23 3.35 13.46 0.32
C LEU A 23 4.49 12.71 -0.35
N GLU A 24 5.40 12.20 0.47
CA GLU A 24 6.55 11.45 -0.01
C GLU A 24 6.11 10.13 -0.64
N LEU A 25 5.17 9.44 0.02
CA LEU A 25 4.64 8.19 -0.49
C LEU A 25 3.91 8.40 -1.82
N GLU A 26 3.07 9.43 -1.92
CA GLU A 26 2.39 9.75 -3.17
C GLU A 26 3.37 10.07 -4.30
N LYS A 27 4.41 10.82 -3.98
CA LYS A 27 5.44 11.18 -4.96
C LYS A 27 6.11 9.93 -5.53
N ASN A 28 6.46 8.99 -4.65
CA ASN A 28 7.10 7.74 -5.06
C ASN A 28 6.15 6.86 -5.88
N ILE A 29 4.89 6.77 -5.47
CA ILE A 29 3.89 6.01 -6.20
C ILE A 29 3.64 6.61 -7.59
N LYS A 30 3.56 7.92 -7.70
CA LYS A 30 3.42 8.59 -9.00
C LYS A 30 4.58 8.28 -9.93
N PHE A 31 5.79 8.28 -9.39
CA PHE A 31 6.97 7.96 -10.18
C PHE A 31 6.91 6.53 -10.70
N ILE A 32 6.55 5.58 -9.83
CA ILE A 32 6.41 4.17 -10.21
C ILE A 32 5.34 4.02 -11.28
N LYS A 33 4.18 4.66 -11.10
CA LYS A 33 3.11 4.62 -12.09
C LYS A 33 3.55 5.16 -13.45
N SER A 34 4.33 6.23 -13.45
CA SER A 34 4.81 6.80 -14.72
C SER A 34 5.71 5.83 -15.48
N LEU A 35 6.49 5.03 -14.76
CA LEU A 35 7.34 4.01 -15.40
C LEU A 35 6.51 2.83 -15.89
N LEU A 36 5.54 2.37 -15.08
CA LEU A 36 4.71 1.22 -15.43
C LEU A 36 3.82 1.52 -16.63
N SER A 37 3.24 2.71 -16.70
CA SER A 37 2.33 3.08 -17.78
C SER A 37 3.00 3.07 -19.15
N LYS A 38 4.31 3.17 -19.20
CA LYS A 38 5.07 3.12 -20.45
C LYS A 38 5.19 1.70 -21.01
N LYS A 39 5.08 0.68 -20.14
CA LYS A 39 5.31 -0.71 -20.52
C LYS A 39 4.09 -1.60 -20.39
N PHE A 40 3.15 -1.26 -19.51
CA PHE A 40 2.02 -2.10 -19.20
C PHE A 40 0.72 -1.34 -19.34
N LYS A 41 -0.29 -1.96 -19.94
CA LYS A 41 -1.63 -1.38 -20.02
C LYS A 41 -2.41 -1.60 -18.74
N ASN A 42 -2.18 -2.75 -18.11
CA ASN A 42 -2.90 -3.12 -16.88
C ASN A 42 -1.90 -3.35 -15.77
N TYR A 43 -1.97 -2.55 -14.73
CA TYR A 43 -1.11 -2.70 -13.56
C TYR A 43 -1.85 -2.26 -12.31
N LYS A 44 -1.44 -2.82 -11.19
CA LYS A 44 -1.93 -2.43 -9.87
C LYS A 44 -0.72 -2.15 -8.98
N ILE A 45 -0.85 -1.18 -8.10
CA ILE A 45 0.20 -0.86 -7.14
C ILE A 45 -0.34 -1.05 -5.73
N LEU A 46 0.35 -1.88 -4.96
CA LEU A 46 0.03 -2.13 -3.57
C LEU A 46 1.11 -1.50 -2.68
N TYR A 47 0.70 -1.05 -1.51
CA TYR A 47 1.65 -0.65 -0.48
C TYR A 47 1.90 -1.83 0.44
N GLY A 48 3.16 -2.21 0.60
CA GLY A 48 3.55 -3.38 1.41
C GLY A 48 4.42 -3.05 2.60
N GLY A 49 4.46 -1.79 3.02
CA GLY A 49 5.17 -1.40 4.23
C GLY A 49 4.37 -1.77 5.47
N SER A 50 4.53 -1.02 6.53
CA SER A 50 3.81 -1.28 7.78
C SER A 50 2.34 -0.87 7.64
N VAL A 51 1.43 -1.84 7.76
CA VAL A 51 -0.02 -1.60 7.70
C VAL A 51 -0.65 -2.12 8.98
N SER A 52 -1.42 -1.29 9.63
CA SER A 52 -2.07 -1.63 10.90
C SER A 52 -3.40 -0.91 11.03
N PRO A 53 -4.26 -1.31 12.00
CA PRO A 53 -5.49 -0.57 12.25
C PRO A 53 -5.24 0.90 12.59
N ASN A 54 -4.08 1.22 13.14
CA ASN A 54 -3.77 2.59 13.56
C ASN A 54 -3.40 3.50 12.40
N ASN A 55 -2.89 2.96 11.30
CA ASN A 55 -2.43 3.79 10.17
C ASN A 55 -3.22 3.60 8.88
N ILE A 56 -4.14 2.63 8.83
CA ILE A 56 -4.83 2.31 7.58
C ILE A 56 -5.66 3.47 7.04
N GLN A 57 -6.28 4.25 7.92
CA GLN A 57 -7.09 5.38 7.47
C GLN A 57 -6.24 6.44 6.79
N LYS A 58 -5.03 6.65 7.30
CA LYS A 58 -4.09 7.58 6.71
C LYS A 58 -3.61 7.10 5.35
N LEU A 59 -3.33 5.80 5.23
CA LEU A 59 -2.93 5.19 3.95
C LEU A 59 -4.07 5.22 2.94
N ASN A 60 -5.31 5.06 3.39
CA ASN A 60 -6.49 5.09 2.53
C ASN A 60 -6.73 6.46 1.90
N MET A 61 -6.09 7.50 2.39
CA MET A 61 -6.19 8.82 1.79
C MET A 61 -5.38 8.93 0.49
N ILE A 62 -4.56 7.94 0.19
CA ILE A 62 -3.75 7.94 -1.02
C ILE A 62 -4.50 7.20 -2.13
N ASP A 63 -5.12 7.96 -3.01
CA ASP A 63 -5.96 7.42 -4.09
C ASP A 63 -5.19 6.61 -5.12
N LEU A 64 -3.88 6.84 -5.22
CA LEU A 64 -3.05 6.17 -6.20
C LEU A 64 -2.79 4.70 -5.90
N LEU A 65 -3.01 4.29 -4.64
CA LEU A 65 -2.81 2.90 -4.23
C LEU A 65 -4.04 2.07 -4.58
N ASP A 66 -3.80 0.89 -5.13
CA ASP A 66 -4.86 -0.05 -5.45
C ASP A 66 -5.15 -1.03 -4.32
N GLY A 67 -4.23 -1.14 -3.37
CA GLY A 67 -4.42 -2.04 -2.24
C GLY A 67 -3.18 -2.14 -1.36
N TYR A 68 -3.15 -3.18 -0.53
CA TYR A 68 -2.11 -3.38 0.46
C TYR A 68 -1.64 -4.82 0.49
N LEU A 69 -0.36 -5.00 0.78
CA LEU A 69 0.20 -6.29 1.12
C LEU A 69 0.43 -6.28 2.63
N ILE A 70 -0.37 -7.02 3.38
CA ILE A 70 -0.36 -6.96 4.84
C ILE A 70 0.43 -8.11 5.42
N GLY A 71 1.50 -7.77 6.16
CA GLY A 71 2.36 -8.75 6.80
C GLY A 71 1.95 -9.07 8.23
N GLY A 72 2.63 -8.48 9.21
CA GLY A 72 2.46 -8.82 10.62
C GLY A 72 1.02 -8.74 11.13
N ALA A 73 0.27 -7.71 10.75
CA ALA A 73 -1.11 -7.55 11.22
C ALA A 73 -2.04 -8.67 10.72
N SER A 74 -1.68 -9.34 9.62
CA SER A 74 -2.49 -10.44 9.09
C SER A 74 -2.42 -11.70 9.93
N GLN A 75 -1.47 -11.78 10.86
CA GLN A 75 -1.37 -12.90 11.78
C GLN A 75 -2.36 -12.81 12.93
N ASN A 76 -3.04 -11.68 13.08
CA ASN A 76 -4.05 -11.46 14.11
C ASN A 76 -5.37 -11.14 13.42
N SER A 77 -6.35 -12.04 13.55
CA SER A 77 -7.61 -11.90 12.83
C SER A 77 -8.37 -10.62 13.18
N LYS A 78 -8.33 -10.18 14.45
CA LYS A 78 -9.01 -8.95 14.86
C LYS A 78 -8.39 -7.72 14.20
N LYS A 79 -7.07 -7.68 14.14
CA LYS A 79 -6.38 -6.56 13.48
C LYS A 79 -6.67 -6.54 11.99
N LEU A 80 -6.63 -7.69 11.34
CA LEU A 80 -6.89 -7.78 9.92
C LEU A 80 -8.33 -7.36 9.59
N ILE A 81 -9.30 -7.85 10.36
CA ILE A 81 -10.70 -7.50 10.18
C ILE A 81 -10.90 -5.99 10.38
N ASP A 82 -10.25 -5.41 11.39
CA ASP A 82 -10.36 -3.98 11.66
C ASP A 82 -9.80 -3.15 10.49
N ILE A 83 -8.68 -3.58 9.92
CA ILE A 83 -8.11 -2.94 8.73
C ILE A 83 -9.09 -2.98 7.56
N ILE A 84 -9.70 -4.15 7.33
CA ILE A 84 -10.66 -4.34 6.25
C ILE A 84 -11.88 -3.42 6.45
N LYS A 85 -12.43 -3.39 7.66
CA LYS A 85 -13.57 -2.53 7.97
C LYS A 85 -13.25 -1.05 7.72
N LYS A 86 -12.09 -0.60 8.17
CA LYS A 86 -11.69 0.79 8.00
C LYS A 86 -11.42 1.15 6.54
N THR A 87 -11.04 0.16 5.73
CA THR A 87 -10.77 0.37 4.32
C THR A 87 -12.06 0.50 3.52
N PHE A 88 -13.08 -0.27 3.85
CA PHE A 88 -14.31 -0.37 3.05
C PHE A 88 -15.52 0.30 3.72
N ASN A 89 -15.31 1.04 4.75
CA ASN A 89 -16.39 1.86 5.31
C ASN A 89 -16.36 3.26 4.64
#